data_bea072187fb6effca35498d98b66b189
#
_entry.id   bea072187fb6effca35498d98b66b189
#
_cell.length_a   1.000
_cell.length_b   1.000
_cell.length_c   1.000
_cell.angle_alpha   90.00
_cell.angle_beta   90.00
_cell.angle_gamma   90.00
#
_symmetry.space_group_name_H-M   'P 1'
#
loop_
_entity.id
_entity.type
_entity.pdbx_description
1 polymer ?
#
loop_
_entity_poly.entity_id
_entity_poly.type
_entity_poly.pdbx_seq_one_letter_code
_entity_poly.pdbx_strand_id
1 'polypeptide(L)'
;MKKVFYYITLAAALVVFAASCDKNEPPVFDDANAFVAFDKTAMTIGEAIVKPTGDIVPQTAILKVPVTLASVKGIEETVKFTVIDTLYHFHKLTDAKGKDEKANWTDMTAHENVNFKLLTTSGTLTFDANKRTQYIEFEILYLNTYTGDLKFDIVLSQPANVNLGYNKKCTVTVSDVNHPLTALLGDYLATSSVLAKTNPWTMTLLKDSDDDHMVWFFNIMANAGWADYDTMICGNVDADLTTITIALGQKSEYIYSNGNAVVFYGLTADDEGVDEGSTTVTIVKDESGTITGLDFGEQYGFWGYIPDAGTIGYAYPHITAVKL
;
A
#
# COMPACT_ATOMS: atom_id res chain seq x y z
N MET A 1 17.63 -45.01 -55.50
CA MET A 1 17.17 -43.63 -55.74
C MET A 1 16.34 -43.06 -54.57
N LYS A 2 15.39 -43.77 -53.95
CA LYS A 2 14.58 -43.21 -52.82
C LYS A 2 15.40 -42.83 -51.55
N LYS A 3 16.49 -43.55 -51.20
CA LYS A 3 17.30 -43.24 -50.02
C LYS A 3 18.20 -42.01 -50.22
N VAL A 4 18.66 -41.70 -51.41
CA VAL A 4 19.47 -40.50 -51.68
C VAL A 4 18.64 -39.24 -51.62
N PHE A 5 17.39 -39.29 -52.04
CA PHE A 5 16.43 -38.15 -51.92
C PHE A 5 16.13 -37.80 -50.46
N TYR A 6 16.05 -38.81 -49.59
CA TYR A 6 15.79 -38.61 -48.14
C TYR A 6 16.95 -37.88 -47.43
N TYR A 7 18.18 -38.17 -47.79
CA TYR A 7 19.34 -37.51 -47.24
C TYR A 7 19.53 -36.08 -47.76
N ILE A 8 19.16 -35.81 -48.99
CA ILE A 8 19.21 -34.46 -49.59
C ILE A 8 18.11 -33.56 -48.95
N THR A 9 16.91 -34.06 -48.73
CA THR A 9 15.84 -33.32 -48.06
C THR A 9 16.15 -33.09 -46.59
N LEU A 10 16.78 -34.03 -45.89
CA LEU A 10 17.19 -33.86 -44.50
C LEU A 10 18.34 -32.85 -44.36
N ALA A 11 19.32 -32.86 -45.28
CA ALA A 11 20.40 -31.90 -45.31
C ALA A 11 19.91 -30.47 -45.65
N ALA A 12 18.96 -30.33 -46.57
CA ALA A 12 18.36 -29.04 -46.90
C ALA A 12 17.53 -28.47 -45.73
N ALA A 13 16.82 -29.31 -44.96
CA ALA A 13 16.08 -28.90 -43.77
C ALA A 13 17.04 -28.42 -42.66
N LEU A 14 18.15 -29.11 -42.47
CA LEU A 14 19.16 -28.69 -41.47
C LEU A 14 19.83 -27.35 -41.81
N VAL A 15 20.07 -27.06 -43.07
CA VAL A 15 20.64 -25.78 -43.53
C VAL A 15 19.66 -24.62 -43.33
N VAL A 16 18.37 -24.85 -43.53
CA VAL A 16 17.34 -23.83 -43.31
C VAL A 16 17.18 -23.52 -41.82
N PHE A 17 17.32 -24.50 -40.92
CA PHE A 17 17.30 -24.26 -39.50
C PHE A 17 18.56 -23.55 -38.99
N ALA A 18 19.73 -23.79 -39.58
CA ALA A 18 20.98 -23.10 -39.22
C ALA A 18 21.01 -21.63 -39.71
N ALA A 19 20.35 -21.32 -40.84
CA ALA A 19 20.25 -19.95 -41.35
C ALA A 19 19.17 -19.11 -40.65
N SER A 20 18.30 -19.74 -39.87
CA SER A 20 17.26 -19.03 -39.09
C SER A 20 17.74 -18.50 -37.73
N CYS A 21 18.90 -18.95 -37.26
CA CYS A 21 19.45 -18.51 -35.96
C CYS A 21 20.22 -17.18 -35.97
N ASP A 22 20.53 -16.65 -37.17
CA ASP A 22 21.35 -15.42 -37.27
C ASP A 22 20.57 -14.10 -37.26
N LYS A 23 19.27 -14.14 -37.02
CA LYS A 23 18.44 -12.91 -37.02
C LYS A 23 17.82 -12.52 -35.67
N ASN A 24 18.11 -13.24 -34.62
CA ASN A 24 17.73 -12.86 -33.27
C ASN A 24 18.94 -12.42 -32.46
N GLU A 25 19.70 -11.45 -32.94
CA GLU A 25 20.51 -10.67 -32.02
C GLU A 25 19.54 -9.98 -31.06
N PRO A 26 19.67 -10.18 -29.73
CA PRO A 26 18.83 -9.45 -28.81
C PRO A 26 19.02 -7.95 -29.08
N PRO A 27 17.97 -7.14 -29.02
CA PRO A 27 18.08 -5.71 -29.28
C PRO A 27 19.18 -5.14 -28.38
N VAL A 28 20.27 -4.68 -29.01
CA VAL A 28 21.39 -4.07 -28.29
C VAL A 28 20.98 -2.64 -27.98
N PHE A 29 20.90 -2.32 -26.69
CA PHE A 29 20.73 -0.93 -26.25
C PHE A 29 21.99 -0.16 -26.66
N ASP A 30 21.81 0.95 -27.36
CA ASP A 30 22.88 1.87 -27.75
C ASP A 30 22.66 3.27 -27.15
N ASP A 31 23.71 4.10 -27.16
CA ASP A 31 23.64 5.44 -26.58
C ASP A 31 22.75 6.42 -27.38
N ALA A 32 22.33 6.06 -28.60
CA ALA A 32 21.32 6.83 -29.32
C ALA A 32 19.93 6.79 -28.64
N ASN A 33 19.71 5.75 -27.84
CA ASN A 33 18.52 5.56 -27.02
C ASN A 33 18.76 5.84 -25.53
N ALA A 34 19.88 6.49 -25.19
CA ALA A 34 20.18 6.84 -23.79
C ALA A 34 19.11 7.77 -23.21
N PHE A 35 18.79 7.55 -21.94
CA PHE A 35 17.80 8.35 -21.24
C PHE A 35 18.12 8.52 -19.75
N VAL A 36 17.55 9.55 -19.14
CA VAL A 36 17.55 9.75 -17.68
C VAL A 36 16.16 9.55 -17.13
N ALA A 37 16.04 8.80 -16.03
CA ALA A 37 14.77 8.50 -15.37
C ALA A 37 14.95 8.31 -13.87
N PHE A 38 13.87 8.43 -13.11
CA PHE A 38 13.80 7.90 -11.76
C PHE A 38 13.77 6.38 -11.78
N ASP A 39 14.43 5.75 -10.82
CA ASP A 39 14.38 4.29 -10.63
C ASP A 39 13.00 3.83 -10.18
N LYS A 40 12.27 4.70 -9.47
CA LYS A 40 10.90 4.46 -8.97
C LYS A 40 10.02 5.67 -9.22
N THR A 41 8.75 5.43 -9.50
CA THR A 41 7.73 6.48 -9.67
C THR A 41 7.10 6.92 -8.36
N ALA A 42 7.27 6.13 -7.29
CA ALA A 42 6.78 6.43 -5.96
C ALA A 42 7.77 5.95 -4.88
N MET A 43 7.87 6.70 -3.80
CA MET A 43 8.65 6.36 -2.61
C MET A 43 7.88 6.78 -1.37
N THR A 44 8.03 6.04 -0.28
CA THR A 44 7.46 6.37 1.03
C THR A 44 8.57 6.42 2.07
N ILE A 45 8.49 7.39 2.97
CA ILE A 45 9.37 7.55 4.10
C ILE A 45 8.57 8.00 5.32
N GLY A 46 8.79 7.37 6.49
CA GLY A 46 8.20 7.85 7.74
C GLY A 46 8.90 9.11 8.23
N GLU A 47 8.18 10.03 8.83
CA GLU A 47 8.74 11.23 9.47
C GLU A 47 9.48 10.91 10.77
N ALA A 48 9.19 9.76 11.38
CA ALA A 48 9.84 9.27 12.59
C ALA A 48 9.84 7.72 12.62
N ILE A 49 10.54 7.17 13.61
CA ILE A 49 10.55 5.73 13.89
C ILE A 49 9.65 5.46 15.09
N VAL A 50 8.67 4.60 14.93
CA VAL A 50 7.87 4.06 16.03
C VAL A 50 8.59 2.82 16.57
N LYS A 51 9.00 2.85 17.83
CA LYS A 51 9.59 1.69 18.49
C LYS A 51 8.50 0.66 18.85
N PRO A 52 8.87 -0.61 19.08
CA PRO A 52 7.92 -1.61 19.56
C PRO A 52 7.21 -1.23 20.87
N THR A 53 7.81 -0.31 21.66
CA THR A 53 7.23 0.26 22.89
C THR A 53 6.19 1.35 22.62
N GLY A 54 5.94 1.71 21.34
CA GLY A 54 5.09 2.84 20.96
C GLY A 54 5.77 4.21 21.00
N ASP A 55 7.02 4.30 21.50
CA ASP A 55 7.75 5.56 21.52
C ASP A 55 8.06 6.06 20.12
N ILE A 56 7.71 7.30 19.83
CA ILE A 56 8.05 7.98 18.57
C ILE A 56 9.42 8.64 18.72
N VAL A 57 10.34 8.28 17.84
CA VAL A 57 11.68 8.86 17.78
C VAL A 57 11.82 9.62 16.48
N PRO A 58 11.98 10.95 16.50
CA PRO A 58 12.18 11.73 15.29
C PRO A 58 13.29 11.11 14.43
N GLN A 59 13.00 10.92 13.16
CA GLN A 59 13.96 10.37 12.21
C GLN A 59 14.78 11.52 11.62
N THR A 60 16.09 11.43 11.71
CA THR A 60 17.01 12.36 11.02
C THR A 60 17.52 11.77 9.71
N ALA A 61 16.83 10.75 9.20
CA ALA A 61 17.26 10.05 7.99
C ALA A 61 17.10 10.93 6.75
N ILE A 62 18.15 10.94 5.94
CA ILE A 62 18.14 11.61 4.64
C ILE A 62 17.47 10.66 3.64
N LEU A 63 16.36 11.09 3.06
CA LEU A 63 15.77 10.43 1.92
C LEU A 63 16.63 10.68 0.68
N LYS A 64 17.03 9.61 -0.01
CA LYS A 64 17.76 9.65 -1.27
C LYS A 64 16.91 9.11 -2.39
N VAL A 65 16.49 9.98 -3.29
CA VAL A 65 15.68 9.62 -4.46
C VAL A 65 16.62 9.36 -5.64
N PRO A 66 16.76 8.09 -6.08
CA PRO A 66 17.71 7.74 -7.13
C PRO A 66 17.20 8.14 -8.51
N VAL A 67 18.09 8.72 -9.30
CA VAL A 67 17.92 9.05 -10.71
C VAL A 67 19.07 8.40 -11.49
N THR A 68 18.75 7.62 -12.52
CA THR A 68 19.73 6.85 -13.27
C THR A 68 19.81 7.29 -14.72
N LEU A 69 21.04 7.45 -15.21
CA LEU A 69 21.37 7.59 -16.61
C LEU A 69 21.56 6.19 -17.23
N ALA A 70 20.60 5.77 -18.03
CA ALA A 70 20.70 4.57 -18.86
C ALA A 70 21.53 4.88 -20.11
N SER A 71 22.80 4.50 -20.09
CA SER A 71 23.76 4.68 -21.18
C SER A 71 24.77 3.53 -21.16
N VAL A 72 25.19 3.05 -22.34
CA VAL A 72 26.19 1.97 -22.46
C VAL A 72 27.60 2.49 -22.13
N LYS A 73 27.98 3.62 -22.71
CA LYS A 73 29.32 4.17 -22.57
C LYS A 73 29.49 5.10 -21.36
N GLY A 74 28.39 5.60 -20.81
CA GLY A 74 28.42 6.61 -19.75
C GLY A 74 28.86 7.95 -20.30
N ILE A 75 27.93 8.68 -20.87
CA ILE A 75 28.12 10.03 -21.41
C ILE A 75 28.01 11.07 -20.30
N GLU A 76 28.64 12.22 -20.48
CA GLU A 76 28.39 13.36 -19.62
C GLU A 76 26.99 13.93 -19.91
N GLU A 77 26.20 14.03 -18.87
CA GLU A 77 24.82 14.52 -18.96
C GLU A 77 24.46 15.37 -17.76
N THR A 78 23.63 16.36 -18.00
CA THR A 78 23.05 17.21 -16.95
C THR A 78 21.53 17.27 -17.14
N VAL A 79 20.79 16.93 -16.09
CA VAL A 79 19.34 17.02 -16.06
C VAL A 79 18.88 17.96 -14.95
N LYS A 80 17.88 18.78 -15.25
CA LYS A 80 17.23 19.60 -14.23
C LYS A 80 16.15 18.81 -13.52
N PHE A 81 15.94 19.14 -12.26
CA PHE A 81 14.78 18.68 -11.51
C PHE A 81 14.08 19.83 -10.81
N THR A 82 12.80 19.65 -10.54
CA THR A 82 11.96 20.58 -9.80
C THR A 82 11.16 19.80 -8.76
N VAL A 83 11.17 20.27 -7.53
CA VAL A 83 10.26 19.80 -6.47
C VAL A 83 8.97 20.58 -6.59
N ILE A 84 7.84 19.89 -6.58
CA ILE A 84 6.51 20.46 -6.69
C ILE A 84 5.78 20.18 -5.38
N ASP A 85 5.72 21.17 -4.53
CA ASP A 85 5.04 21.20 -3.24
C ASP A 85 3.82 22.17 -3.24
N THR A 86 3.41 22.60 -4.42
CA THR A 86 2.28 23.53 -4.65
C THR A 86 1.14 22.90 -5.43
N LEU A 87 1.35 21.71 -5.97
CA LEU A 87 0.34 20.88 -6.63
C LEU A 87 -0.08 19.74 -5.69
N TYR A 88 -1.15 19.80 -5.34
CA TYR A 88 -2.09 19.26 -4.40
C TYR A 88 -2.30 17.75 -4.58
N HIS A 89 -1.91 17.01 -3.60
CA HIS A 89 -2.43 15.69 -3.36
C HIS A 89 -3.67 15.86 -2.46
N PHE A 90 -4.80 16.18 -3.07
CA PHE A 90 -6.03 16.23 -2.31
C PHE A 90 -6.59 14.85 -2.09
N HIS A 91 -6.95 14.57 -0.87
CA HIS A 91 -7.82 13.47 -0.55
C HIS A 91 -9.27 13.96 -0.63
N LYS A 92 -10.07 13.18 -1.35
CA LYS A 92 -11.47 13.49 -1.59
C LYS A 92 -12.31 12.68 -0.60
N LEU A 93 -12.90 13.36 0.37
CA LEU A 93 -13.93 12.76 1.20
C LEU A 93 -15.21 12.62 0.37
N THR A 94 -15.65 11.40 0.15
CA THR A 94 -17.01 11.13 -0.35
C THR A 94 -17.96 11.16 0.84
N ASP A 95 -19.03 11.97 0.74
CA ASP A 95 -20.13 11.86 1.71
C ASP A 95 -20.80 10.49 1.59
N ALA A 96 -21.56 10.09 2.60
CA ALA A 96 -22.31 8.83 2.64
C ALA A 96 -23.29 8.65 1.44
N LYS A 97 -23.41 9.63 0.55
CA LYS A 97 -24.24 9.66 -0.66
C LYS A 97 -23.43 9.66 -1.95
N GLY A 98 -22.09 9.56 -1.86
CA GLY A 98 -21.21 9.53 -3.02
C GLY A 98 -21.12 10.86 -3.80
N LYS A 99 -21.50 11.98 -3.18
CA LYS A 99 -21.37 13.31 -3.79
C LYS A 99 -20.04 13.95 -3.48
N ASP A 100 -19.37 14.37 -4.54
CA ASP A 100 -18.14 15.12 -4.50
C ASP A 100 -18.36 16.58 -4.12
N GLU A 101 -18.22 16.90 -2.85
CA GLU A 101 -18.24 18.29 -2.41
C GLU A 101 -16.80 18.79 -2.22
N LYS A 102 -16.41 19.83 -2.99
CA LYS A 102 -15.09 20.47 -2.86
C LYS A 102 -14.78 20.97 -1.44
N ALA A 103 -15.81 21.19 -0.63
CA ALA A 103 -15.66 21.59 0.78
C ALA A 103 -15.02 20.52 1.66
N ASN A 104 -14.97 19.24 1.20
CA ASN A 104 -14.46 18.10 1.94
C ASN A 104 -13.07 17.64 1.45
N TRP A 105 -12.35 18.50 0.70
CA TRP A 105 -11.02 18.16 0.25
C TRP A 105 -9.99 18.60 1.28
N THR A 106 -9.20 17.64 1.75
CA THR A 106 -8.06 17.91 2.62
C THR A 106 -6.80 18.05 1.77
N ASP A 107 -6.02 19.09 2.04
CA ASP A 107 -4.71 19.27 1.41
C ASP A 107 -3.72 18.26 2.02
N MET A 108 -3.26 17.33 1.21
CA MET A 108 -2.28 16.31 1.56
C MET A 108 -0.89 16.65 0.97
N THR A 109 -0.61 17.91 0.72
CA THR A 109 0.66 18.35 0.15
C THR A 109 1.71 18.53 1.25
N ALA A 110 2.86 17.87 1.08
CA ALA A 110 4.04 18.15 1.91
C ALA A 110 4.76 19.39 1.37
N HIS A 111 5.06 20.35 2.25
CA HIS A 111 5.68 21.63 1.91
C HIS A 111 7.15 21.68 2.32
N GLU A 112 7.98 22.31 1.46
CA GLU A 112 9.38 22.56 1.78
C GLU A 112 9.52 23.47 3.00
N ASN A 113 10.48 23.19 3.85
CA ASN A 113 10.75 23.83 5.16
C ASN A 113 9.65 23.66 6.21
N VAL A 114 8.63 22.81 5.95
CA VAL A 114 7.61 22.40 6.92
C VAL A 114 7.71 20.90 7.17
N ASN A 115 7.57 20.10 6.11
CA ASN A 115 7.56 18.64 6.19
C ASN A 115 8.88 18.02 5.70
N PHE A 116 9.60 18.73 4.83
CA PHE A 116 10.91 18.32 4.35
C PHE A 116 11.79 19.54 4.04
N LYS A 117 13.09 19.29 3.87
CA LYS A 117 14.06 20.27 3.40
C LYS A 117 14.86 19.68 2.25
N LEU A 118 14.92 20.37 1.12
CA LEU A 118 15.74 19.97 -0.02
C LEU A 118 17.22 20.20 0.31
N LEU A 119 18.04 19.15 0.24
CA LEU A 119 19.50 19.22 0.45
C LEU A 119 20.27 19.36 -0.87
N THR A 120 19.76 18.81 -1.97
CA THR A 120 20.32 18.96 -3.31
C THR A 120 19.89 20.28 -3.93
N THR A 121 20.45 21.39 -3.47
CA THR A 121 20.00 22.76 -3.80
C THR A 121 20.41 23.24 -5.21
N SER A 122 21.23 22.48 -5.96
CA SER A 122 21.69 22.86 -7.30
C SER A 122 20.56 22.92 -8.34
N GLY A 123 19.45 22.23 -8.11
CA GLY A 123 18.35 22.05 -9.08
C GLY A 123 18.75 21.23 -10.31
N THR A 124 19.96 20.65 -10.29
CA THR A 124 20.52 19.88 -11.40
C THR A 124 21.28 18.64 -10.89
N LEU A 125 21.26 17.58 -11.69
CA LEU A 125 22.06 16.38 -11.48
C LEU A 125 23.05 16.25 -12.65
N THR A 126 24.32 15.93 -12.36
CA THR A 126 25.35 15.72 -13.37
C THR A 126 25.81 14.28 -13.32
N PHE A 127 25.80 13.62 -14.46
CA PHE A 127 26.20 12.25 -14.67
C PHE A 127 27.48 12.18 -15.50
N ASP A 128 28.23 11.11 -15.35
CA ASP A 128 29.39 10.76 -16.16
C ASP A 128 29.55 9.23 -16.25
N ALA A 129 30.59 8.75 -16.91
CA ALA A 129 30.88 7.33 -17.09
C ALA A 129 30.98 6.54 -15.77
N ASN A 130 31.36 7.22 -14.67
CA ASN A 130 31.58 6.60 -13.36
C ASN A 130 30.42 6.87 -12.39
N LYS A 131 29.57 7.86 -12.71
CA LYS A 131 28.44 8.30 -11.88
C LYS A 131 27.14 8.25 -12.67
N ARG A 132 26.65 7.03 -12.93
CA ARG A 132 25.40 6.81 -13.66
C ARG A 132 24.15 6.94 -12.80
N THR A 133 24.27 6.85 -11.49
CA THR A 133 23.19 7.10 -10.55
C THR A 133 23.54 8.29 -9.69
N GLN A 134 22.62 9.22 -9.61
CA GLN A 134 22.67 10.41 -8.76
C GLN A 134 21.47 10.43 -7.83
N TYR A 135 21.55 11.18 -6.77
CA TYR A 135 20.50 11.24 -5.76
C TYR A 135 20.02 12.68 -5.56
N ILE A 136 18.70 12.84 -5.50
CA ILE A 136 18.09 14.05 -4.95
C ILE A 136 17.86 13.76 -3.47
N GLU A 137 18.48 14.54 -2.61
CA GLU A 137 18.50 14.29 -1.17
C GLU A 137 17.59 15.27 -0.44
N PHE A 138 16.82 14.74 0.52
CA PHE A 138 15.91 15.48 1.37
C PHE A 138 16.13 15.12 2.84
N GLU A 139 16.08 16.09 3.71
CA GLU A 139 15.90 15.91 5.14
C GLU A 139 14.39 15.94 5.42
N ILE A 140 13.84 14.90 6.05
CA ILE A 140 12.45 14.84 6.44
C ILE A 140 12.31 15.45 7.83
N LEU A 141 11.37 16.37 7.99
CA LEU A 141 11.14 17.10 9.21
C LEU A 141 9.99 16.45 9.99
N TYR A 142 10.25 16.05 11.24
CA TYR A 142 9.24 15.50 12.12
C TYR A 142 8.33 16.60 12.66
N LEU A 143 7.03 16.41 12.51
CA LEU A 143 6.00 17.22 13.15
C LEU A 143 5.36 16.41 14.28
N ASN A 144 5.35 16.96 15.48
CA ASN A 144 4.71 16.32 16.63
C ASN A 144 3.19 16.60 16.65
N THR A 145 2.55 16.47 15.47
CA THR A 145 1.09 16.65 15.29
C THR A 145 0.64 15.76 14.14
N TYR A 146 -0.53 15.18 14.31
CA TYR A 146 -1.12 14.39 13.22
C TYR A 146 -1.52 15.29 12.05
N THR A 147 -1.01 14.98 10.86
CA THR A 147 -1.30 15.68 9.60
C THR A 147 -1.82 14.74 8.52
N GLY A 148 -1.80 13.44 8.77
CA GLY A 148 -1.96 12.41 7.76
C GLY A 148 -0.74 12.28 6.83
N ASP A 149 -0.76 11.28 5.95
CA ASP A 149 0.32 11.05 4.99
C ASP A 149 0.35 12.18 3.95
N LEU A 150 1.45 12.94 3.93
CA LEU A 150 1.62 14.08 3.02
C LEU A 150 2.47 13.69 1.81
N LYS A 151 2.28 14.37 0.68
CA LYS A 151 2.96 14.03 -0.58
C LYS A 151 3.55 15.26 -1.26
N PHE A 152 4.67 15.06 -1.94
CA PHE A 152 5.23 16.01 -2.89
C PHE A 152 5.75 15.28 -4.13
N ASP A 153 5.85 16.01 -5.24
CA ASP A 153 6.33 15.44 -6.50
C ASP A 153 7.71 15.98 -6.85
N ILE A 154 8.50 15.16 -7.52
CA ILE A 154 9.76 15.56 -8.14
C ILE A 154 9.66 15.27 -9.62
N VAL A 155 10.00 16.26 -10.45
CA VAL A 155 9.90 16.13 -11.91
C VAL A 155 11.25 16.43 -12.54
N LEU A 156 11.73 15.53 -13.40
CA LEU A 156 12.91 15.73 -14.25
C LEU A 156 12.54 16.55 -15.50
N SER A 157 13.44 17.40 -15.93
CA SER A 157 13.26 18.21 -17.13
C SER A 157 14.59 18.56 -17.80
N GLN A 158 14.53 18.93 -19.07
CA GLN A 158 15.63 19.49 -19.83
C GLN A 158 16.97 18.74 -19.70
N PRO A 159 17.04 17.46 -20.07
CA PRO A 159 18.34 16.80 -20.26
C PRO A 159 19.09 17.48 -21.41
N ALA A 160 20.44 17.52 -21.32
CA ALA A 160 21.24 18.23 -22.30
C ALA A 160 21.43 17.42 -23.60
N ASN A 161 21.69 16.11 -23.48
CA ASN A 161 22.14 15.28 -24.62
C ASN A 161 21.31 13.99 -24.79
N VAL A 162 20.46 13.64 -23.84
CA VAL A 162 19.68 12.39 -23.86
C VAL A 162 18.19 12.66 -23.76
N ASN A 163 17.39 11.62 -23.88
CA ASN A 163 15.94 11.71 -23.68
C ASN A 163 15.57 11.61 -22.18
N LEU A 164 14.39 12.09 -21.82
CA LEU A 164 13.75 11.68 -20.59
C LEU A 164 13.12 10.30 -20.77
N GLY A 165 13.38 9.40 -19.83
CA GLY A 165 12.71 8.11 -19.77
C GLY A 165 11.24 8.24 -19.35
N TYR A 166 10.56 7.10 -19.33
CA TYR A 166 9.14 7.05 -18.94
C TYR A 166 8.91 7.56 -17.51
N ASN A 167 9.78 7.18 -16.57
CA ASN A 167 9.72 7.60 -15.16
C ASN A 167 10.37 8.97 -14.98
N LYS A 168 9.74 10.01 -15.51
CA LYS A 168 10.22 11.41 -15.37
C LYS A 168 9.62 12.14 -14.16
N LYS A 169 8.74 11.48 -13.40
CA LYS A 169 8.12 11.98 -12.18
C LYS A 169 8.24 10.91 -11.09
N CYS A 170 8.56 11.35 -9.87
CA CYS A 170 8.52 10.53 -8.67
C CYS A 170 7.67 11.24 -7.61
N THR A 171 6.68 10.54 -7.06
CA THR A 171 5.88 11.03 -5.94
C THR A 171 6.48 10.49 -4.65
N VAL A 172 6.79 11.36 -3.71
CA VAL A 172 7.27 11.01 -2.38
C VAL A 172 6.12 11.16 -1.39
N THR A 173 5.85 10.12 -0.62
CA THR A 173 4.93 10.14 0.51
C THR A 173 5.73 10.25 1.81
N VAL A 174 5.47 11.27 2.60
CA VAL A 174 5.93 11.41 3.98
C VAL A 174 4.83 10.82 4.86
N SER A 175 5.11 9.66 5.43
CA SER A 175 4.13 8.94 6.23
C SER A 175 4.10 9.48 7.64
N ASP A 176 2.93 9.91 8.08
CA ASP A 176 2.68 10.40 9.42
C ASP A 176 2.64 9.23 10.41
N VAL A 177 3.39 9.36 11.49
CA VAL A 177 3.45 8.36 12.58
C VAL A 177 2.62 8.77 13.80
N ASN A 178 2.04 9.97 13.79
CA ASN A 178 1.26 10.51 14.91
C ASN A 178 -0.23 10.18 14.82
N HIS A 179 -0.61 9.23 13.95
CA HIS A 179 -2.02 8.83 13.81
C HIS A 179 -2.58 8.42 15.18
N PRO A 180 -3.77 8.92 15.62
CA PRO A 180 -4.33 8.65 16.94
C PRO A 180 -4.47 7.17 17.24
N LEU A 181 -4.69 6.36 16.21
CA LEU A 181 -4.85 4.90 16.32
C LEU A 181 -3.55 4.11 16.20
N THR A 182 -2.37 4.73 16.07
CA THR A 182 -1.09 4.02 15.84
C THR A 182 -0.86 2.89 16.83
N ALA A 183 -1.19 3.11 18.10
CA ALA A 183 -1.06 2.08 19.14
C ALA A 183 -2.01 0.89 18.95
N LEU A 184 -3.12 1.08 18.23
CA LEU A 184 -4.15 0.06 17.97
C LEU A 184 -3.86 -0.71 16.68
N LEU A 185 -3.25 -0.10 15.67
CA LEU A 185 -3.04 -0.69 14.35
C LEU A 185 -2.04 -1.86 14.39
N GLY A 186 -2.13 -2.76 13.41
CA GLY A 186 -1.20 -3.88 13.22
C GLY A 186 -1.86 -5.25 13.32
N ASP A 187 -1.02 -6.26 13.46
CA ASP A 187 -1.44 -7.67 13.46
C ASP A 187 -1.84 -8.16 14.85
N TYR A 188 -2.85 -9.01 14.85
CA TYR A 188 -3.41 -9.65 16.04
C TYR A 188 -3.56 -11.16 15.81
N LEU A 189 -3.17 -11.96 16.79
CA LEU A 189 -3.46 -13.38 16.80
C LEU A 189 -4.83 -13.60 17.45
N ALA A 190 -5.83 -13.83 16.63
CA ALA A 190 -7.21 -14.02 17.07
C ALA A 190 -7.52 -15.50 17.32
N THR A 191 -8.35 -15.74 18.33
CA THR A 191 -8.89 -17.06 18.70
C THR A 191 -10.36 -16.92 19.02
N SER A 192 -11.13 -18.02 18.86
CA SER A 192 -12.50 -18.12 19.36
C SER A 192 -12.62 -19.32 20.28
N SER A 193 -13.24 -19.17 21.45
CA SER A 193 -13.49 -20.26 22.39
C SER A 193 -14.64 -21.18 21.91
N VAL A 194 -15.49 -20.67 21.03
CA VAL A 194 -16.47 -21.46 20.28
C VAL A 194 -15.87 -21.79 18.93
N LEU A 195 -15.98 -23.04 18.50
CA LEU A 195 -15.23 -23.64 17.40
C LEU A 195 -15.19 -22.78 16.14
N ALA A 196 -14.00 -22.28 15.78
CA ALA A 196 -13.71 -21.77 14.45
C ALA A 196 -13.00 -22.86 13.64
N LYS A 197 -13.23 -22.91 12.31
CA LYS A 197 -12.53 -23.87 11.43
C LYS A 197 -11.03 -23.64 11.40
N THR A 198 -10.63 -22.38 11.52
CA THR A 198 -9.23 -21.94 11.56
C THR A 198 -8.99 -21.19 12.86
N ASN A 199 -8.39 -21.87 13.84
CA ASN A 199 -8.13 -21.30 15.15
C ASN A 199 -6.72 -21.74 15.60
N PRO A 200 -5.76 -20.84 15.90
CA PRO A 200 -5.85 -19.36 15.77
C PRO A 200 -5.69 -18.86 14.33
N TRP A 201 -5.99 -17.56 14.10
CA TRP A 201 -5.75 -16.90 12.82
C TRP A 201 -5.20 -15.50 13.01
N THR A 202 -4.52 -14.96 11.99
CA THR A 202 -4.06 -13.57 12.01
C THR A 202 -5.15 -12.67 11.43
N MET A 203 -5.48 -11.64 12.20
CA MET A 203 -6.34 -10.53 11.81
C MET A 203 -5.51 -9.25 11.86
N THR A 204 -5.67 -8.34 10.91
CA THR A 204 -4.92 -7.08 10.88
C THR A 204 -5.88 -5.90 10.99
N LEU A 205 -5.55 -4.94 11.85
CA LEU A 205 -6.22 -3.64 11.90
C LEU A 205 -5.43 -2.62 11.08
N LEU A 206 -6.13 -2.01 10.11
CA LEU A 206 -5.58 -0.97 9.25
C LEU A 206 -6.28 0.35 9.54
N LYS A 207 -5.58 1.47 9.36
CA LYS A 207 -6.19 2.81 9.46
C LYS A 207 -7.08 3.07 8.26
N ASP A 208 -8.13 3.85 8.45
CA ASP A 208 -8.84 4.48 7.35
C ASP A 208 -7.99 5.60 6.74
N SER A 209 -8.24 5.95 5.47
CA SER A 209 -7.52 7.02 4.78
C SER A 209 -8.11 8.41 5.05
N ASP A 210 -9.36 8.47 5.50
CA ASP A 210 -10.19 9.66 5.56
C ASP A 210 -10.65 10.00 6.96
N ASP A 211 -10.78 8.97 7.82
CA ASP A 211 -11.32 9.08 9.16
C ASP A 211 -10.28 8.56 10.16
N ASP A 212 -9.74 9.45 10.99
CA ASP A 212 -8.72 9.16 12.01
C ASP A 212 -9.29 8.41 13.25
N HIS A 213 -10.60 8.19 13.29
CA HIS A 213 -11.28 7.36 14.29
C HIS A 213 -11.81 6.04 13.72
N MET A 214 -11.56 5.71 12.44
CA MET A 214 -12.01 4.49 11.81
C MET A 214 -10.88 3.50 11.59
N VAL A 215 -11.15 2.22 11.84
CA VAL A 215 -10.26 1.11 11.52
C VAL A 215 -10.92 0.11 10.59
N TRP A 216 -10.12 -0.54 9.74
CA TRP A 216 -10.53 -1.63 8.88
C TRP A 216 -9.99 -2.95 9.42
N PHE A 217 -10.86 -3.94 9.49
CA PHE A 217 -10.52 -5.29 9.92
C PHE A 217 -10.25 -6.16 8.69
N PHE A 218 -9.00 -6.51 8.47
CA PHE A 218 -8.60 -7.47 7.46
C PHE A 218 -8.64 -8.88 8.05
N ASN A 219 -9.25 -9.83 7.32
CA ASN A 219 -9.40 -11.24 7.71
C ASN A 219 -10.16 -11.49 9.04
N ILE A 220 -11.18 -10.68 9.31
CA ILE A 220 -11.99 -10.83 10.54
C ILE A 220 -12.73 -12.17 10.61
N MET A 221 -13.01 -12.80 9.46
CA MET A 221 -13.77 -14.06 9.37
C MET A 221 -12.92 -15.32 9.48
N ALA A 222 -11.65 -15.23 9.82
CA ALA A 222 -10.74 -16.39 9.91
C ALA A 222 -10.63 -17.21 8.61
N ASN A 223 -10.80 -16.60 7.44
CA ASN A 223 -10.75 -17.29 6.15
C ASN A 223 -9.70 -16.70 5.22
N ALA A 224 -8.46 -17.18 5.35
CA ALA A 224 -7.33 -16.71 4.54
C ALA A 224 -7.56 -16.83 3.01
N GLY A 225 -8.46 -17.72 2.56
CA GLY A 225 -8.80 -17.86 1.14
C GLY A 225 -9.67 -16.70 0.60
N TRP A 226 -10.24 -15.90 1.50
CA TRP A 226 -11.05 -14.71 1.21
C TRP A 226 -10.55 -13.47 1.96
N ALA A 227 -9.35 -13.53 2.52
CA ALA A 227 -8.69 -12.40 3.10
C ALA A 227 -8.16 -11.51 1.96
N ASP A 228 -8.96 -10.52 1.58
CA ASP A 228 -8.67 -9.54 0.56
C ASP A 228 -8.97 -8.14 1.12
N TYR A 229 -8.29 -7.11 0.61
CA TYR A 229 -8.57 -5.72 1.00
C TYR A 229 -9.99 -5.29 0.65
N ASP A 230 -10.55 -5.84 -0.44
CA ASP A 230 -11.93 -5.57 -0.85
C ASP A 230 -12.98 -6.28 0.04
N THR A 231 -12.55 -7.20 0.93
CA THR A 231 -13.44 -7.94 1.86
C THR A 231 -13.30 -7.49 3.31
N MET A 232 -12.81 -6.30 3.55
CA MET A 232 -12.72 -5.73 4.90
C MET A 232 -14.05 -5.15 5.37
N ILE A 233 -14.19 -5.05 6.70
CA ILE A 233 -15.23 -4.25 7.36
C ILE A 233 -14.59 -3.20 8.25
N CYS A 234 -15.29 -2.11 8.48
CA CYS A 234 -14.81 -1.03 9.33
C CYS A 234 -15.50 -1.00 10.70
N GLY A 235 -14.82 -0.35 11.64
CA GLY A 235 -15.36 -0.03 12.95
C GLY A 235 -14.90 1.33 13.43
N ASN A 236 -15.76 2.03 14.15
CA ASN A 236 -15.46 3.33 14.74
C ASN A 236 -14.84 3.13 16.13
N VAL A 237 -13.68 3.75 16.35
CA VAL A 237 -12.92 3.73 17.61
C VAL A 237 -13.34 4.93 18.45
N ASP A 238 -13.59 4.73 19.74
CA ASP A 238 -13.86 5.84 20.63
C ASP A 238 -12.60 6.68 20.92
N ALA A 239 -12.81 7.95 21.30
CA ALA A 239 -11.70 8.89 21.51
C ALA A 239 -10.73 8.46 22.63
N ASP A 240 -11.18 7.64 23.58
CA ASP A 240 -10.39 7.16 24.71
C ASP A 240 -9.66 5.83 24.40
N LEU A 241 -9.80 5.32 23.17
CA LEU A 241 -9.27 4.02 22.74
C LEU A 241 -9.68 2.89 23.69
N THR A 242 -10.95 2.83 24.04
CA THR A 242 -11.51 1.80 24.93
C THR A 242 -12.36 0.79 24.18
N THR A 243 -13.05 1.24 23.12
CA THR A 243 -13.94 0.40 22.33
C THR A 243 -13.88 0.68 20.84
N ILE A 244 -14.25 -0.34 20.04
CA ILE A 244 -14.51 -0.23 18.61
C ILE A 244 -15.95 -0.66 18.36
N THR A 245 -16.76 0.19 17.75
CA THR A 245 -18.14 -0.13 17.36
C THR A 245 -18.18 -0.56 15.90
N ILE A 246 -18.64 -1.77 15.63
CA ILE A 246 -18.76 -2.35 14.28
C ILE A 246 -20.26 -2.46 13.94
N ALA A 247 -20.72 -1.79 12.89
CA ALA A 247 -22.07 -1.95 12.38
C ALA A 247 -22.21 -3.34 11.72
N LEU A 248 -23.34 -4.02 11.95
CA LEU A 248 -23.67 -5.27 11.28
C LEU A 248 -24.30 -5.00 9.91
N GLY A 249 -24.28 -5.97 9.01
CA GLY A 249 -24.85 -5.83 7.67
C GLY A 249 -23.98 -5.00 6.71
N GLN A 250 -22.73 -4.71 7.06
CA GLN A 250 -21.82 -3.99 6.16
C GLN A 250 -21.61 -4.76 4.85
N LYS A 251 -21.57 -4.02 3.75
CA LYS A 251 -21.22 -4.55 2.44
C LYS A 251 -19.77 -4.24 2.14
N SER A 252 -19.01 -5.26 1.75
CA SER A 252 -17.64 -5.07 1.25
C SER A 252 -17.64 -4.42 -0.13
N GLU A 253 -16.47 -3.96 -0.56
CA GLU A 253 -16.24 -3.50 -1.94
C GLU A 253 -16.09 -4.68 -2.91
N TYR A 254 -15.84 -5.89 -2.40
CA TYR A 254 -15.72 -7.08 -3.23
C TYR A 254 -17.05 -7.45 -3.88
N ILE A 255 -17.08 -7.45 -5.20
CA ILE A 255 -18.24 -7.84 -6.01
C ILE A 255 -18.00 -9.22 -6.60
N TYR A 256 -18.81 -10.17 -6.20
CA TYR A 256 -18.75 -11.54 -6.71
C TYR A 256 -19.24 -11.65 -8.16
N SER A 257 -18.94 -12.77 -8.83
CA SER A 257 -19.27 -12.99 -10.24
C SER A 257 -20.77 -12.90 -10.58
N ASN A 258 -21.66 -13.05 -9.58
CA ASN A 258 -23.11 -12.86 -9.71
C ASN A 258 -23.55 -11.39 -9.56
N GLY A 259 -22.63 -10.44 -9.36
CA GLY A 259 -22.90 -9.02 -9.19
C GLY A 259 -23.25 -8.59 -7.76
N ASN A 260 -23.23 -9.51 -6.79
CA ASN A 260 -23.51 -9.21 -5.39
C ASN A 260 -22.24 -8.96 -4.58
N ALA A 261 -22.29 -7.99 -3.65
CA ALA A 261 -21.24 -7.76 -2.67
C ALA A 261 -21.28 -8.82 -1.56
N VAL A 262 -20.17 -9.02 -0.88
CA VAL A 262 -20.16 -9.75 0.39
C VAL A 262 -20.83 -8.91 1.45
N VAL A 263 -21.77 -9.49 2.20
CA VAL A 263 -22.44 -8.88 3.33
C VAL A 263 -21.94 -9.52 4.61
N PHE A 264 -21.60 -8.70 5.60
CA PHE A 264 -21.09 -9.14 6.89
C PHE A 264 -22.17 -9.11 7.95
N TYR A 265 -22.64 -10.28 8.31
CA TYR A 265 -23.61 -10.49 9.37
C TYR A 265 -22.91 -10.67 10.73
N GLY A 266 -23.56 -10.26 11.81
CA GLY A 266 -23.24 -10.78 13.14
C GLY A 266 -23.67 -12.24 13.22
N LEU A 267 -22.74 -13.12 13.61
CA LEU A 267 -23.02 -14.55 13.81
C LEU A 267 -23.31 -14.81 15.28
N THR A 268 -24.50 -15.31 15.60
CA THR A 268 -24.87 -15.73 16.97
C THR A 268 -24.29 -17.10 17.31
N ALA A 269 -24.33 -17.47 18.58
CA ALA A 269 -23.89 -18.80 19.02
C ALA A 269 -24.78 -19.93 18.46
N ASP A 270 -26.01 -19.63 18.04
CA ASP A 270 -26.97 -20.57 17.45
C ASP A 270 -26.89 -20.61 15.90
N ASP A 271 -25.80 -20.10 15.31
CA ASP A 271 -25.55 -20.02 13.86
C ASP A 271 -26.56 -19.12 13.09
N GLU A 272 -27.19 -18.17 13.76
CA GLU A 272 -28.07 -17.21 13.12
C GLU A 272 -27.30 -15.95 12.70
N GLY A 273 -27.60 -15.45 11.49
CA GLY A 273 -27.03 -14.22 10.96
C GLY A 273 -27.91 -13.01 11.30
N VAL A 274 -27.29 -11.93 11.81
CA VAL A 274 -27.93 -10.66 12.13
C VAL A 274 -27.28 -9.55 11.32
N ASP A 275 -28.06 -8.79 10.54
CA ASP A 275 -27.58 -7.74 9.62
C ASP A 275 -27.98 -6.32 10.04
N GLU A 276 -28.58 -6.16 11.22
CA GLU A 276 -28.96 -4.87 11.77
C GLU A 276 -28.33 -4.65 13.15
N GLY A 277 -28.10 -3.36 13.48
CA GLY A 277 -27.50 -2.96 14.75
C GLY A 277 -25.98 -2.90 14.68
N SER A 278 -25.34 -3.11 15.81
CA SER A 278 -23.88 -3.06 15.95
C SER A 278 -23.39 -3.98 17.05
N THR A 279 -22.11 -4.33 16.98
CA THR A 279 -21.38 -4.99 18.06
C THR A 279 -20.25 -4.09 18.56
N THR A 280 -19.84 -4.30 19.81
CA THR A 280 -18.74 -3.54 20.44
C THR A 280 -17.58 -4.47 20.74
N VAL A 281 -16.40 -4.07 20.32
CA VAL A 281 -15.12 -4.74 20.63
C VAL A 281 -14.42 -3.92 21.71
N THR A 282 -14.04 -4.56 22.81
CA THR A 282 -13.27 -3.92 23.89
C THR A 282 -11.79 -3.91 23.52
N ILE A 283 -11.13 -2.77 23.62
CA ILE A 283 -9.68 -2.63 23.46
C ILE A 283 -9.02 -2.96 24.80
N VAL A 284 -8.29 -4.09 24.84
CA VAL A 284 -7.65 -4.58 26.07
C VAL A 284 -6.31 -3.87 26.25
N LYS A 285 -6.12 -3.31 27.46
CA LYS A 285 -4.88 -2.63 27.87
C LYS A 285 -4.30 -3.30 29.11
N ASP A 286 -2.98 -3.28 29.22
CA ASP A 286 -2.28 -3.67 30.46
C ASP A 286 -2.32 -2.54 31.50
N GLU A 287 -1.69 -2.80 32.66
CA GLU A 287 -1.62 -1.83 33.77
C GLU A 287 -0.88 -0.54 33.40
N SER A 288 -0.05 -0.54 32.38
CA SER A 288 0.66 0.64 31.84
C SER A 288 -0.17 1.45 30.85
N GLY A 289 -1.33 0.93 30.41
CA GLY A 289 -2.17 1.51 29.38
C GLY A 289 -1.78 1.07 27.95
N THR A 290 -0.81 0.18 27.81
CA THR A 290 -0.40 -0.37 26.50
C THR A 290 -1.49 -1.31 25.97
N ILE A 291 -1.88 -1.14 24.71
CA ILE A 291 -2.87 -2.01 24.05
C ILE A 291 -2.23 -3.38 23.81
N THR A 292 -2.82 -4.41 24.41
CA THR A 292 -2.35 -5.80 24.35
C THR A 292 -3.27 -6.71 23.54
N GLY A 293 -4.50 -6.27 23.25
CA GLY A 293 -5.42 -7.13 22.53
C GLY A 293 -6.79 -6.51 22.31
N LEU A 294 -7.70 -7.36 21.82
CA LEU A 294 -9.10 -7.05 21.55
C LEU A 294 -9.99 -8.16 22.13
N ASP A 295 -11.13 -7.79 22.66
CA ASP A 295 -12.19 -8.72 23.11
C ASP A 295 -13.51 -8.34 22.42
N PHE A 296 -14.00 -9.23 21.58
CA PHE A 296 -15.23 -9.04 20.80
C PHE A 296 -16.50 -9.38 21.61
N GLY A 297 -16.32 -9.84 22.85
CA GLY A 297 -17.44 -10.24 23.70
C GLY A 297 -18.10 -11.56 23.27
N GLU A 298 -19.27 -11.80 23.84
CA GLU A 298 -19.95 -13.10 23.73
C GLU A 298 -21.09 -13.09 22.72
N GLN A 299 -21.54 -11.93 22.30
CA GLN A 299 -22.80 -11.80 21.57
C GLN A 299 -22.69 -12.23 20.11
N TYR A 300 -21.70 -11.71 19.39
CA TYR A 300 -21.56 -11.94 17.96
C TYR A 300 -20.15 -12.36 17.56
N GLY A 301 -20.08 -13.36 16.65
CA GLY A 301 -18.99 -13.54 15.73
C GLY A 301 -19.30 -12.83 14.40
N PHE A 302 -18.66 -13.25 13.32
CA PHE A 302 -18.82 -12.67 11.99
C PHE A 302 -19.05 -13.73 10.93
N TRP A 303 -20.01 -13.47 10.06
CA TRP A 303 -20.36 -14.33 8.95
C TRP A 303 -20.39 -13.54 7.65
N GLY A 304 -19.50 -13.88 6.73
CA GLY A 304 -19.48 -13.31 5.37
C GLY A 304 -20.37 -14.12 4.43
N TYR A 305 -21.32 -13.46 3.82
CA TYR A 305 -22.31 -14.08 2.95
C TYR A 305 -22.42 -13.34 1.63
N ILE A 306 -22.47 -14.08 0.53
CA ILE A 306 -22.74 -13.55 -0.81
C ILE A 306 -24.17 -13.93 -1.17
N PRO A 307 -25.11 -13.00 -1.36
CA PRO A 307 -26.47 -13.30 -1.80
C PRO A 307 -26.45 -14.18 -3.05
N ASP A 308 -27.29 -15.22 -3.06
CA ASP A 308 -27.41 -16.23 -4.12
C ASP A 308 -26.16 -17.07 -4.43
N ALA A 309 -25.08 -16.93 -3.66
CA ALA A 309 -23.87 -17.74 -3.82
C ALA A 309 -23.46 -18.49 -2.53
N GLY A 310 -23.86 -17.98 -1.36
CA GLY A 310 -23.62 -18.64 -0.08
C GLY A 310 -22.51 -18.06 0.77
N THR A 311 -22.08 -18.80 1.77
CA THR A 311 -21.10 -18.39 2.78
C THR A 311 -19.69 -18.40 2.23
N ILE A 312 -18.92 -17.33 2.49
CA ILE A 312 -17.50 -17.26 2.15
C ILE A 312 -16.59 -17.44 3.38
N GLY A 313 -17.09 -17.21 4.58
CA GLY A 313 -16.32 -17.38 5.79
C GLY A 313 -17.15 -17.09 7.04
N TYR A 314 -16.64 -17.54 8.17
CA TYR A 314 -17.26 -17.28 9.46
C TYR A 314 -16.25 -17.39 10.60
N ALA A 315 -16.44 -16.59 11.62
CA ALA A 315 -15.80 -16.68 12.92
C ALA A 315 -16.88 -16.65 14.00
N TYR A 316 -16.89 -17.65 14.87
CA TYR A 316 -17.90 -17.75 15.93
C TYR A 316 -17.69 -16.68 17.01
N PRO A 317 -18.72 -16.43 17.88
CA PRO A 317 -18.60 -15.55 19.04
C PRO A 317 -17.43 -15.89 19.96
N HIS A 318 -17.21 -15.10 21.01
CA HIS A 318 -16.09 -15.23 21.95
C HIS A 318 -14.71 -15.09 21.30
N ILE A 319 -14.59 -14.16 20.32
CA ILE A 319 -13.33 -13.85 19.72
C ILE A 319 -12.50 -13.00 20.68
N THR A 320 -11.28 -13.48 20.96
CA THR A 320 -10.24 -12.67 21.62
C THR A 320 -9.02 -12.60 20.70
N ALA A 321 -8.32 -11.47 20.69
CA ALA A 321 -7.16 -11.30 19.84
C ALA A 321 -6.02 -10.64 20.62
N VAL A 322 -4.83 -11.22 20.54
CA VAL A 322 -3.61 -10.74 21.19
C VAL A 322 -2.80 -9.99 20.15
N LYS A 323 -2.37 -8.78 20.47
CA LYS A 323 -1.52 -7.97 19.59
C LYS A 323 -0.15 -8.63 19.44
N LEU A 324 0.37 -8.71 18.17
CA LEU A 324 1.64 -9.35 17.84
C LEU A 324 2.83 -8.37 17.87
#